data_edc1ce1dc25f34b5d3a09e653812e59d
#
_entry.id   edc1ce1dc25f34b5d3a09e653812e59d
#
_cell.length_a   1.000
_cell.length_b   1.000
_cell.length_c   1.000
_cell.angle_alpha   90.00
_cell.angle_beta   90.00
_cell.angle_gamma   90.00
#
_symmetry.space_group_name_H-M   'P 1'
#
loop_
_entity.id
_entity.type
_entity.pdbx_description
1 polymer ?
#
loop_
_entity_poly.entity_id
_entity_poly.type
_entity_poly.pdbx_seq_one_letter_code
_entity_poly.pdbx_strand_id
1 'polypeptide(L)'
;METTTPSSALETHRDRPESSPQDLEDFVVEFWGVRGSIPTPGQETIRYGGNTSCLEMRVAGKRLIFDGGTGLRALGDSLAEQMPLEAYIFFTHYHWDHIQGFPLFTPAFTPGNCFHIYGAIPPDGESMKKHFIERVLHPNSPIPLKGLQADLRFYELKAGDSLQLDDGIEIETGQLNHPNTAMGYRVTWKGRSVVYCSDTEHLPDGLDDNVLELSRGADLLIYDAMYTDDEYHNPKSPKVGWGHSTWQEAVKMAEAAGVKQVAIFHHDPTHGDDFLDDIERQVQAVFPKAIMARERAVVPVGG
;
A
#
# COMPACT_ATOMS: atom_id res chain seq x y z
N MET A 1 -6.98 -60.34 22.52
CA MET A 1 -5.67 -59.70 22.48
C MET A 1 -5.22 -59.65 21.03
N GLU A 2 -5.47 -58.53 20.37
CA GLU A 2 -4.80 -58.18 19.14
C GLU A 2 -4.84 -56.67 19.04
N THR A 3 -3.67 -56.06 19.16
CA THR A 3 -3.44 -54.64 19.10
C THR A 3 -3.22 -54.23 17.65
N THR A 4 -4.13 -53.44 17.10
CA THR A 4 -3.94 -52.81 15.79
C THR A 4 -3.47 -51.38 15.99
N THR A 5 -2.24 -51.12 15.58
CA THR A 5 -1.62 -49.79 15.43
C THR A 5 -2.24 -49.03 14.27
N PRO A 6 -2.50 -47.69 14.37
CA PRO A 6 -2.94 -46.93 13.26
C PRO A 6 -1.75 -46.51 12.39
N SER A 7 -1.89 -46.80 11.10
CA SER A 7 -0.98 -46.38 10.02
C SER A 7 -0.96 -44.86 9.88
N SER A 8 0.22 -44.27 9.94
CA SER A 8 0.46 -42.88 9.62
C SER A 8 0.29 -42.65 8.10
N ALA A 9 -0.74 -41.92 7.71
CA ALA A 9 -0.85 -41.38 6.34
C ALA A 9 0.14 -40.23 6.18
N LEU A 10 1.14 -40.44 5.34
CA LEU A 10 2.02 -39.41 4.81
C LEU A 10 1.21 -38.48 3.93
N GLU A 11 1.01 -37.24 4.38
CA GLU A 11 0.54 -36.16 3.51
C GLU A 11 1.59 -35.89 2.42
N THR A 12 1.24 -36.19 1.20
CA THR A 12 2.05 -35.85 0.03
C THR A 12 2.03 -34.31 -0.15
N HIS A 13 3.16 -33.68 0.09
CA HIS A 13 3.42 -32.31 -0.39
C HIS A 13 3.17 -32.29 -1.90
N ARG A 14 2.14 -31.57 -2.35
CA ARG A 14 1.98 -31.22 -3.73
C ARG A 14 3.12 -30.28 -4.11
N ASP A 15 3.93 -30.69 -5.08
CA ASP A 15 4.97 -29.88 -5.68
C ASP A 15 4.33 -28.59 -6.20
N ARG A 16 4.68 -27.44 -5.59
CA ARG A 16 4.45 -26.12 -6.19
C ARG A 16 5.36 -26.03 -7.41
N PRO A 17 4.91 -25.43 -8.52
CA PRO A 17 5.83 -25.11 -9.60
C PRO A 17 6.94 -24.23 -9.02
N GLU A 18 8.19 -24.63 -9.17
CA GLU A 18 9.35 -23.86 -8.81
C GLU A 18 9.29 -22.53 -9.58
N SER A 19 9.31 -21.40 -8.83
CA SER A 19 9.45 -20.07 -9.42
C SER A 19 10.71 -20.00 -10.25
N SER A 20 10.68 -19.32 -11.39
CA SER A 20 11.86 -19.18 -12.22
C SER A 20 12.96 -18.45 -11.44
N PRO A 21 14.26 -18.71 -11.71
CA PRO A 21 15.35 -18.00 -11.03
C PRO A 21 15.27 -16.47 -11.17
N GLN A 22 14.61 -15.95 -12.20
CA GLN A 22 14.40 -14.53 -12.43
C GLN A 22 13.33 -13.93 -11.52
N ASP A 23 12.28 -14.70 -11.16
CA ASP A 23 11.20 -14.26 -10.27
C ASP A 23 11.68 -14.11 -8.80
N LEU A 24 12.79 -14.77 -8.46
CA LEU A 24 13.38 -14.75 -7.11
C LEU A 24 14.29 -13.54 -6.84
N GLU A 25 14.66 -12.79 -7.89
CA GLU A 25 15.61 -11.67 -7.75
C GLU A 25 14.95 -10.29 -7.85
N ASP A 26 13.73 -10.21 -8.27
CA ASP A 26 13.04 -8.94 -8.50
C ASP A 26 12.43 -8.39 -7.22
N PHE A 27 12.78 -7.14 -6.89
CA PHE A 27 12.05 -6.32 -5.95
C PHE A 27 11.55 -5.11 -6.73
N VAL A 28 10.23 -5.08 -6.99
CA VAL A 28 9.59 -4.03 -7.78
C VAL A 28 8.34 -3.53 -7.09
N VAL A 29 8.03 -2.26 -7.32
CA VAL A 29 6.76 -1.62 -6.94
C VAL A 29 5.96 -1.33 -8.18
N GLU A 30 4.68 -1.71 -8.20
CA GLU A 30 3.73 -1.34 -9.25
C GLU A 30 2.56 -0.57 -8.63
N PHE A 31 2.23 0.58 -9.21
CA PHE A 31 1.11 1.41 -8.76
C PHE A 31 -0.18 1.02 -9.48
N TRP A 32 -1.23 0.73 -8.73
CA TRP A 32 -2.55 0.36 -9.24
C TRP A 32 -3.60 1.45 -9.03
N GLY A 33 -3.33 2.36 -8.09
CA GLY A 33 -4.11 3.56 -7.82
C GLY A 33 -3.24 4.56 -7.08
N VAL A 34 -3.35 5.82 -7.45
CA VAL A 34 -2.44 6.90 -7.01
C VAL A 34 -3.17 8.14 -6.50
N ARG A 35 -4.51 8.16 -6.58
CA ARG A 35 -5.35 9.28 -6.15
C ARG A 35 -5.71 9.21 -4.68
N GLY A 36 -5.80 10.38 -4.06
CA GLY A 36 -6.36 10.54 -2.73
C GLY A 36 -7.87 10.79 -2.73
N SER A 37 -8.50 10.58 -1.61
CA SER A 37 -9.88 10.89 -1.24
C SER A 37 -10.97 10.20 -2.04
N ILE A 38 -10.98 10.31 -3.37
CA ILE A 38 -12.01 9.71 -4.24
C ILE A 38 -11.42 9.34 -5.62
N PRO A 39 -12.00 8.36 -6.32
CA PRO A 39 -11.60 8.05 -7.69
C PRO A 39 -12.00 9.19 -8.63
N THR A 40 -11.11 9.53 -9.56
CA THR A 40 -11.26 10.63 -10.52
C THR A 40 -11.12 10.15 -11.96
N PRO A 41 -12.08 9.38 -12.49
CA PRO A 41 -12.05 8.96 -13.88
C PRO A 41 -12.37 10.14 -14.80
N GLY A 42 -11.56 10.35 -15.84
CA GLY A 42 -11.80 11.43 -16.79
C GLY A 42 -10.67 11.58 -17.81
N GLN A 43 -10.89 12.41 -18.82
CA GLN A 43 -9.86 12.68 -19.85
C GLN A 43 -8.65 13.40 -19.26
N GLU A 44 -8.87 14.17 -18.20
CA GLU A 44 -7.85 15.00 -17.54
C GLU A 44 -6.97 14.20 -16.56
N THR A 45 -7.24 12.91 -16.37
CA THR A 45 -6.55 12.05 -15.41
C THR A 45 -6.03 10.74 -16.01
N ILE A 46 -6.06 10.61 -17.35
CA ILE A 46 -5.70 9.36 -18.04
C ILE A 46 -4.22 9.03 -17.91
N ARG A 47 -3.33 10.03 -17.91
CA ARG A 47 -1.87 9.80 -17.90
C ARG A 47 -1.36 9.36 -16.53
N TYR A 48 -1.94 9.87 -15.45
CA TYR A 48 -1.57 9.50 -14.09
C TYR A 48 -2.46 8.41 -13.53
N GLY A 49 -3.71 8.36 -13.97
CA GLY A 49 -4.71 7.43 -13.48
C GLY A 49 -5.71 8.08 -12.54
N GLY A 50 -6.88 7.47 -12.42
CA GLY A 50 -8.00 7.96 -11.61
C GLY A 50 -8.38 7.05 -10.44
N ASN A 51 -7.69 5.93 -10.23
CA ASN A 51 -7.97 5.02 -9.11
C ASN A 51 -7.33 5.50 -7.82
N THR A 52 -8.00 5.22 -6.69
CA THR A 52 -7.49 5.51 -5.36
C THR A 52 -6.49 4.46 -4.88
N SER A 53 -5.81 4.79 -3.80
CA SER A 53 -4.61 4.18 -3.25
C SER A 53 -4.59 2.66 -3.29
N CYS A 54 -3.71 2.11 -4.12
CA CYS A 54 -3.35 0.70 -4.15
C CYS A 54 -1.99 0.54 -4.83
N LEU A 55 -1.08 -0.14 -4.19
CA LEU A 55 0.19 -0.53 -4.80
C LEU A 55 0.53 -1.98 -4.51
N GLU A 56 1.34 -2.57 -5.36
CA GLU A 56 1.84 -3.92 -5.24
C GLU A 56 3.36 -3.90 -5.18
N MET A 57 3.92 -4.59 -4.20
CA MET A 57 5.34 -4.91 -4.18
C MET A 57 5.50 -6.41 -4.48
N ARG A 58 6.22 -6.72 -5.54
CA ARG A 58 6.65 -8.09 -5.82
C ARG A 58 8.07 -8.24 -5.33
N VAL A 59 8.29 -9.16 -4.38
CA VAL A 59 9.57 -9.38 -3.73
C VAL A 59 9.74 -10.85 -3.36
N ALA A 60 10.86 -11.45 -3.74
CA ALA A 60 11.17 -12.85 -3.46
C ALA A 60 10.04 -13.84 -3.89
N GLY A 61 9.40 -13.58 -5.02
CA GLY A 61 8.26 -14.38 -5.51
C GLY A 61 6.96 -14.19 -4.73
N LYS A 62 6.94 -13.33 -3.70
CA LYS A 62 5.74 -12.98 -2.94
C LYS A 62 5.11 -11.69 -3.46
N ARG A 63 3.81 -11.58 -3.22
CA ARG A 63 2.98 -10.44 -3.58
C ARG A 63 2.50 -9.74 -2.31
N LEU A 64 2.97 -8.51 -2.09
CA LEU A 64 2.57 -7.66 -1.00
C LEU A 64 1.75 -6.50 -1.57
N ILE A 65 0.51 -6.37 -1.15
CA ILE A 65 -0.43 -5.34 -1.63
C ILE A 65 -0.63 -4.35 -0.50
N PHE A 66 -0.47 -3.06 -0.78
CA PHE A 66 -0.66 -2.00 0.19
C PHE A 66 -1.87 -1.16 -0.22
N ASP A 67 -2.83 -1.09 0.69
CA ASP A 67 -4.15 -0.51 0.56
C ASP A 67 -5.03 -1.13 -0.53
N GLY A 68 -6.32 -0.95 -0.36
CA GLY A 68 -7.37 -1.55 -1.17
C GLY A 68 -8.35 -0.51 -1.71
N GLY A 69 -7.84 0.63 -2.19
CA GLY A 69 -8.64 1.59 -2.93
C GLY A 69 -9.16 1.02 -4.25
N THR A 70 -9.73 1.85 -5.13
CA THR A 70 -10.30 1.34 -6.38
C THR A 70 -9.28 0.67 -7.30
N GLY A 71 -7.98 0.98 -7.13
CA GLY A 71 -6.88 0.30 -7.81
C GLY A 71 -6.82 -1.21 -7.54
N LEU A 72 -7.26 -1.66 -6.34
CA LEU A 72 -7.29 -3.09 -5.99
C LEU A 72 -8.21 -3.90 -6.92
N ARG A 73 -9.32 -3.32 -7.40
CA ARG A 73 -10.17 -3.97 -8.40
C ARG A 73 -9.39 -4.24 -9.68
N ALA A 74 -8.66 -3.23 -10.18
CA ALA A 74 -7.86 -3.37 -11.40
C ALA A 74 -6.72 -4.38 -11.23
N LEU A 75 -6.07 -4.41 -10.08
CA LEU A 75 -5.11 -5.45 -9.72
C LEU A 75 -5.77 -6.83 -9.73
N GLY A 76 -6.95 -6.97 -9.11
CA GLY A 76 -7.69 -8.23 -9.08
C GLY A 76 -8.00 -8.79 -10.48
N ASP A 77 -8.41 -7.92 -11.40
CA ASP A 77 -8.67 -8.31 -12.79
C ASP A 77 -7.39 -8.85 -13.48
N SER A 78 -6.23 -8.24 -13.19
CA SER A 78 -4.94 -8.67 -13.76
C SER A 78 -4.44 -10.02 -13.23
N LEU A 79 -4.97 -10.46 -12.09
CA LEU A 79 -4.60 -11.71 -11.43
C LEU A 79 -5.45 -12.91 -11.87
N ALA A 80 -6.48 -12.71 -12.70
CA ALA A 80 -7.46 -13.73 -13.05
C ALA A 80 -6.85 -15.04 -13.58
N GLU A 81 -5.78 -14.94 -14.37
CA GLU A 81 -5.10 -16.11 -14.96
C GLU A 81 -4.01 -16.72 -14.05
N GLN A 82 -3.74 -16.08 -12.90
CA GLN A 82 -2.70 -16.49 -11.95
C GLN A 82 -3.24 -17.25 -10.75
N MET A 83 -4.56 -17.49 -10.70
CA MET A 83 -5.21 -18.20 -9.59
C MET A 83 -5.02 -19.72 -9.70
N PRO A 84 -4.89 -20.48 -8.60
CA PRO A 84 -4.94 -20.00 -7.23
C PRO A 84 -3.66 -19.28 -6.80
N LEU A 85 -3.80 -18.25 -5.96
CA LEU A 85 -2.68 -17.44 -5.48
C LEU A 85 -2.74 -17.22 -3.97
N GLU A 86 -1.58 -16.88 -3.41
CA GLU A 86 -1.42 -16.40 -2.04
C GLU A 86 -0.82 -15.00 -2.08
N ALA A 87 -1.38 -14.06 -1.31
CA ALA A 87 -0.88 -12.70 -1.20
C ALA A 87 -1.07 -12.12 0.19
N TYR A 88 -0.34 -11.05 0.48
CA TYR A 88 -0.35 -10.32 1.73
C TYR A 88 -0.91 -8.93 1.47
N ILE A 89 -1.96 -8.53 2.19
CA ILE A 89 -2.61 -7.23 2.03
C ILE A 89 -2.40 -6.44 3.32
N PHE A 90 -1.82 -5.25 3.20
CA PHE A 90 -1.51 -4.36 4.30
C PHE A 90 -2.34 -3.09 4.18
N PHE A 91 -3.20 -2.80 5.16
CA PHE A 91 -3.93 -1.54 5.21
C PHE A 91 -3.20 -0.54 6.08
N THR A 92 -2.96 0.67 5.54
CA THR A 92 -2.43 1.80 6.31
C THR A 92 -3.46 2.26 7.33
N HIS A 93 -4.71 2.40 6.89
CA HIS A 93 -5.87 2.77 7.70
C HIS A 93 -7.18 2.43 6.95
N TYR A 94 -8.34 2.89 7.45
CA TYR A 94 -9.65 2.46 6.94
C TYR A 94 -10.47 3.60 6.35
N HIS A 95 -9.85 4.67 5.83
CA HIS A 95 -10.57 5.66 5.03
C HIS A 95 -11.04 5.06 3.70
N TRP A 96 -12.09 5.63 3.14
CA TRP A 96 -12.79 5.06 1.99
C TRP A 96 -11.89 4.79 0.79
N ASP A 97 -11.04 5.71 0.47
CA ASP A 97 -10.13 5.63 -0.68
C ASP A 97 -9.04 4.56 -0.54
N HIS A 98 -8.86 4.00 0.68
CA HIS A 98 -7.94 2.89 0.94
C HIS A 98 -8.62 1.52 1.03
N ILE A 99 -9.97 1.45 1.05
CA ILE A 99 -10.69 0.19 1.29
C ILE A 99 -11.78 -0.10 0.27
N GLN A 100 -12.26 0.88 -0.48
CA GLN A 100 -13.46 0.77 -1.31
C GLN A 100 -13.34 -0.21 -2.48
N GLY A 101 -12.13 -0.61 -2.89
CA GLY A 101 -11.89 -1.59 -3.94
C GLY A 101 -12.04 -3.04 -3.47
N PHE A 102 -11.88 -3.30 -2.17
CA PHE A 102 -11.90 -4.67 -1.64
C PHE A 102 -13.20 -5.43 -1.91
N PRO A 103 -14.40 -4.83 -1.79
CA PRO A 103 -15.65 -5.49 -2.12
C PRO A 103 -15.77 -5.98 -3.57
N LEU A 104 -14.92 -5.49 -4.45
CA LEU A 104 -14.87 -5.86 -5.88
C LEU A 104 -13.55 -6.53 -6.28
N PHE A 105 -12.77 -6.97 -5.29
CA PHE A 105 -11.53 -7.71 -5.51
C PHE A 105 -11.83 -9.16 -5.86
N THR A 106 -11.95 -9.45 -7.15
CA THR A 106 -12.36 -10.76 -7.70
C THR A 106 -11.61 -11.95 -7.08
N PRO A 107 -10.28 -11.88 -6.81
CA PRO A 107 -9.58 -13.00 -6.19
C PRO A 107 -10.10 -13.41 -4.80
N ALA A 108 -10.71 -12.51 -4.03
CA ALA A 108 -11.31 -12.84 -2.72
C ALA A 108 -12.55 -13.74 -2.84
N PHE A 109 -13.16 -13.82 -4.02
CA PHE A 109 -14.33 -14.66 -4.31
C PHE A 109 -13.96 -16.02 -4.90
N THR A 110 -12.69 -16.26 -5.17
CA THR A 110 -12.22 -17.48 -5.85
C THR A 110 -11.71 -18.50 -4.83
N PRO A 111 -12.29 -19.72 -4.79
CA PRO A 111 -11.82 -20.79 -3.93
C PRO A 111 -10.37 -21.17 -4.22
N GLY A 112 -9.63 -21.51 -3.17
CA GLY A 112 -8.22 -21.90 -3.29
C GLY A 112 -7.23 -20.76 -3.18
N ASN A 113 -7.68 -19.49 -3.26
CA ASN A 113 -6.86 -18.34 -2.94
C ASN A 113 -6.72 -18.18 -1.42
N CYS A 114 -5.59 -17.62 -0.97
CA CYS A 114 -5.31 -17.30 0.43
C CYS A 114 -4.82 -15.84 0.53
N PHE A 115 -5.44 -15.05 1.42
CA PHE A 115 -5.03 -13.68 1.69
C PHE A 115 -4.74 -13.48 3.16
N HIS A 116 -3.50 -13.07 3.46
CA HIS A 116 -3.06 -12.62 4.78
C HIS A 116 -3.31 -11.12 4.88
N ILE A 117 -4.29 -10.69 5.67
CA ILE A 117 -4.76 -9.32 5.74
C ILE A 117 -4.27 -8.70 7.04
N TYR A 118 -3.45 -7.65 6.93
CA TYR A 118 -2.83 -6.93 8.02
C TYR A 118 -3.38 -5.51 8.12
N GLY A 119 -3.55 -5.00 9.33
CA GLY A 119 -3.96 -3.62 9.55
C GLY A 119 -3.93 -3.24 11.02
N ALA A 120 -4.06 -1.93 11.29
CA ALA A 120 -4.09 -1.42 12.65
C ALA A 120 -5.34 -1.88 13.41
N ILE A 121 -5.22 -1.99 14.74
CA ILE A 121 -6.38 -2.10 15.63
C ILE A 121 -7.14 -0.76 15.53
N PRO A 122 -8.45 -0.79 15.20
CA PRO A 122 -9.25 0.42 15.11
C PRO A 122 -9.27 1.20 16.44
N PRO A 123 -9.46 2.53 16.41
CA PRO A 123 -9.46 3.37 17.62
C PRO A 123 -10.54 3.00 18.65
N ASP A 124 -11.62 2.36 18.22
CA ASP A 124 -12.70 1.89 19.12
C ASP A 124 -12.34 0.61 19.88
N GLY A 125 -11.17 0.03 19.61
CA GLY A 125 -10.67 -1.18 20.28
C GLY A 125 -11.36 -2.47 19.82
N GLU A 126 -12.20 -2.42 18.79
CA GLU A 126 -12.73 -3.64 18.16
C GLU A 126 -11.62 -4.38 17.40
N SER A 127 -11.81 -5.69 17.14
CA SER A 127 -10.84 -6.40 16.31
C SER A 127 -10.86 -5.87 14.87
N MET A 128 -9.69 -5.81 14.26
CA MET A 128 -9.52 -5.42 12.85
C MET A 128 -10.45 -6.23 11.93
N LYS A 129 -10.55 -7.54 12.14
CA LYS A 129 -11.46 -8.41 11.40
C LYS A 129 -12.92 -7.97 11.50
N LYS A 130 -13.40 -7.66 12.72
CA LYS A 130 -14.78 -7.23 12.94
C LYS A 130 -15.03 -5.89 12.25
N HIS A 131 -14.13 -4.94 12.46
CA HIS A 131 -14.22 -3.62 11.83
C HIS A 131 -14.25 -3.74 10.30
N PHE A 132 -13.36 -4.52 9.71
CA PHE A 132 -13.31 -4.73 8.27
C PHE A 132 -14.61 -5.35 7.73
N ILE A 133 -15.12 -6.39 8.39
CA ILE A 133 -16.33 -7.08 7.99
C ILE A 133 -17.56 -6.20 8.14
N GLU A 134 -17.72 -5.51 9.27
CA GLU A 134 -18.96 -4.80 9.61
C GLU A 134 -19.01 -3.39 9.05
N ARG A 135 -17.87 -2.75 8.77
CA ARG A 135 -17.82 -1.35 8.31
C ARG A 135 -17.32 -1.19 6.89
N VAL A 136 -16.42 -2.05 6.43
CA VAL A 136 -15.92 -2.01 5.04
C VAL A 136 -16.85 -2.79 4.12
N LEU A 137 -17.22 -4.00 4.49
CA LEU A 137 -18.06 -4.85 3.67
C LEU A 137 -19.55 -4.61 3.91
N HIS A 138 -20.02 -4.58 5.14
CA HIS A 138 -21.41 -4.39 5.49
C HIS A 138 -21.63 -3.06 6.25
N PRO A 139 -22.63 -2.23 5.94
CA PRO A 139 -23.73 -2.42 4.96
C PRO A 139 -23.42 -1.90 3.55
N ASN A 140 -22.22 -1.44 3.28
CA ASN A 140 -21.88 -0.70 2.06
C ASN A 140 -21.70 -1.61 0.84
N SER A 141 -21.37 -2.89 1.05
CA SER A 141 -21.27 -3.86 -0.04
C SER A 141 -22.56 -4.63 -0.23
N PRO A 142 -23.10 -4.73 -1.46
CA PRO A 142 -24.25 -5.58 -1.75
C PRO A 142 -23.88 -7.08 -1.72
N ILE A 143 -22.60 -7.39 -1.66
CA ILE A 143 -22.10 -8.75 -1.69
C ILE A 143 -22.03 -9.28 -0.26
N PRO A 144 -22.78 -10.34 0.07
CA PRO A 144 -22.71 -10.94 1.38
C PRO A 144 -21.33 -11.60 1.61
N LEU A 145 -20.84 -11.57 2.85
CA LEU A 145 -19.60 -12.26 3.27
C LEU A 145 -19.50 -13.71 2.79
N LYS A 146 -20.66 -14.38 2.65
CA LYS A 146 -20.74 -15.74 2.09
C LYS A 146 -20.23 -15.87 0.66
N GLY A 147 -20.11 -14.76 -0.07
CA GLY A 147 -19.52 -14.73 -1.39
C GLY A 147 -18.01 -14.80 -1.40
N LEU A 148 -17.34 -14.40 -0.31
CA LEU A 148 -15.89 -14.49 -0.18
C LEU A 148 -15.50 -15.95 0.06
N GLN A 149 -14.90 -16.58 -0.94
CA GLN A 149 -14.58 -18.01 -0.93
C GLN A 149 -13.09 -18.31 -0.76
N ALA A 150 -12.25 -17.27 -0.81
CA ALA A 150 -10.84 -17.37 -0.46
C ALA A 150 -10.66 -17.57 1.06
N ASP A 151 -9.53 -18.13 1.45
CA ASP A 151 -9.10 -18.18 2.86
C ASP A 151 -8.59 -16.80 3.26
N LEU A 152 -9.36 -16.07 4.09
CA LEU A 152 -9.01 -14.74 4.59
C LEU A 152 -8.52 -14.85 6.03
N ARG A 153 -7.23 -14.55 6.23
CA ARG A 153 -6.55 -14.59 7.53
C ARG A 153 -6.24 -13.16 7.97
N PHE A 154 -6.72 -12.75 9.14
CA PHE A 154 -6.60 -11.39 9.64
C PHE A 154 -5.57 -11.31 10.76
N TYR A 155 -4.71 -10.30 10.70
CA TYR A 155 -3.63 -10.04 11.64
C TYR A 155 -3.61 -8.56 12.04
N GLU A 156 -3.49 -8.31 13.33
CA GLU A 156 -3.45 -6.96 13.88
C GLU A 156 -2.01 -6.50 14.08
N LEU A 157 -1.73 -5.27 13.67
CA LEU A 157 -0.43 -4.61 13.81
C LEU A 157 -0.57 -3.32 14.61
N LYS A 158 0.55 -2.90 15.21
CA LYS A 158 0.71 -1.60 15.87
C LYS A 158 1.92 -0.90 15.28
N ALA A 159 1.93 0.42 15.35
CA ALA A 159 3.13 1.19 15.02
C ALA A 159 4.31 0.75 15.92
N GLY A 160 5.46 0.50 15.30
CA GLY A 160 6.66 -0.05 15.94
C GLY A 160 6.75 -1.57 15.90
N ASP A 161 5.75 -2.27 15.36
CA ASP A 161 5.85 -3.71 15.14
C ASP A 161 6.78 -4.02 13.96
N SER A 162 7.49 -5.15 14.05
CA SER A 162 8.24 -5.76 12.97
C SER A 162 7.79 -7.19 12.78
N LEU A 163 7.58 -7.59 11.53
CA LEU A 163 7.26 -8.97 11.18
C LEU A 163 8.23 -9.48 10.11
N GLN A 164 8.53 -10.76 10.21
CA GLN A 164 9.33 -11.48 9.22
C GLN A 164 8.40 -12.40 8.42
N LEU A 165 8.42 -12.23 7.11
CA LEU A 165 7.86 -13.22 6.19
C LEU A 165 8.96 -14.20 5.79
N ASP A 166 8.55 -15.33 5.21
CA ASP A 166 9.50 -16.26 4.62
C ASP A 166 10.40 -15.56 3.58
N ASP A 167 11.51 -16.21 3.21
CA ASP A 167 12.48 -15.72 2.24
C ASP A 167 13.24 -14.45 2.66
N GLY A 168 13.21 -14.11 3.97
CA GLY A 168 13.98 -13.01 4.55
C GLY A 168 13.42 -11.63 4.23
N ILE A 169 12.12 -11.53 3.98
CA ILE A 169 11.42 -10.25 3.86
C ILE A 169 11.07 -9.75 5.26
N GLU A 170 11.53 -8.57 5.59
CA GLU A 170 11.20 -7.86 6.83
C GLU A 170 10.23 -6.72 6.56
N ILE A 171 9.22 -6.57 7.42
CA ILE A 171 8.24 -5.49 7.34
C ILE A 171 8.19 -4.79 8.70
N GLU A 172 8.51 -3.51 8.71
CA GLU A 172 8.45 -2.64 9.89
C GLU A 172 7.30 -1.64 9.73
N THR A 173 6.69 -1.28 10.85
CA THR A 173 5.57 -0.32 10.88
C THR A 173 5.93 0.92 11.64
N GLY A 174 5.44 2.08 11.19
CA GLY A 174 5.60 3.38 11.84
C GLY A 174 4.29 4.14 11.95
N GLN A 175 4.14 4.98 12.98
CA GLN A 175 2.99 5.87 13.13
C GLN A 175 3.07 6.99 12.11
N LEU A 176 1.96 7.30 11.43
CA LEU A 176 1.81 8.46 10.57
C LEU A 176 0.91 9.52 11.23
N ASN A 177 1.19 10.78 10.94
CA ASN A 177 0.40 11.91 11.42
C ASN A 177 -0.85 12.11 10.54
N HIS A 178 -1.89 11.34 10.85
CA HIS A 178 -3.16 11.37 10.10
C HIS A 178 -4.35 11.18 11.03
N PRO A 179 -5.52 11.81 10.76
CA PRO A 179 -6.74 11.57 11.53
C PRO A 179 -7.12 10.08 11.57
N ASN A 180 -7.60 9.62 12.73
CA ASN A 180 -8.02 8.22 12.97
C ASN A 180 -6.91 7.18 12.90
N THR A 181 -5.65 7.58 12.98
CA THR A 181 -4.48 6.69 13.05
C THR A 181 -4.18 5.98 11.72
N ALA A 182 -3.06 6.32 11.12
CA ALA A 182 -2.53 5.62 9.95
C ALA A 182 -1.15 5.04 10.26
N MET A 183 -0.78 3.97 9.56
CA MET A 183 0.52 3.32 9.65
C MET A 183 1.28 3.42 8.34
N GLY A 184 2.56 3.79 8.41
CA GLY A 184 3.52 3.58 7.35
C GLY A 184 4.14 2.19 7.44
N TYR A 185 4.66 1.72 6.32
CA TYR A 185 5.31 0.42 6.20
C TYR A 185 6.68 0.56 5.54
N ARG A 186 7.67 -0.12 6.12
CA ARG A 186 8.96 -0.34 5.47
C ARG A 186 9.10 -1.81 5.13
N VAL A 187 9.35 -2.12 3.86
CA VAL A 187 9.66 -3.48 3.39
C VAL A 187 11.14 -3.56 3.06
N THR A 188 11.85 -4.47 3.70
CA THR A 188 13.28 -4.68 3.49
C THR A 188 13.55 -6.11 3.01
N TRP A 189 14.35 -6.24 1.96
CA TRP A 189 14.79 -7.53 1.44
C TRP A 189 16.18 -7.42 0.81
N LYS A 190 17.12 -8.29 1.24
CA LYS A 190 18.50 -8.32 0.74
C LYS A 190 19.19 -6.94 0.74
N GLY A 191 18.96 -6.14 1.79
CA GLY A 191 19.53 -4.80 1.93
C GLY A 191 18.90 -3.72 1.05
N ARG A 192 17.86 -4.03 0.29
CA ARG A 192 17.03 -3.07 -0.46
C ARG A 192 15.76 -2.79 0.32
N SER A 193 15.25 -1.56 0.27
CA SER A 193 14.06 -1.21 1.04
C SER A 193 13.17 -0.20 0.34
N VAL A 194 11.85 -0.37 0.55
CA VAL A 194 10.79 0.54 0.13
C VAL A 194 10.02 0.97 1.36
N VAL A 195 9.74 2.26 1.45
CA VAL A 195 8.87 2.82 2.50
C VAL A 195 7.61 3.38 1.87
N TYR A 196 6.47 3.05 2.44
CA TYR A 196 5.15 3.54 2.04
C TYR A 196 4.54 4.35 3.18
N CYS A 197 4.46 5.65 2.99
CA CYS A 197 3.88 6.63 3.91
C CYS A 197 2.79 7.42 3.17
N SER A 198 1.66 6.77 2.88
CA SER A 198 0.46 7.44 2.41
C SER A 198 -0.29 8.03 3.60
N ASP A 199 -0.94 9.16 3.38
CA ASP A 199 -1.77 9.83 4.39
C ASP A 199 -0.97 10.22 5.64
N THR A 200 -0.13 11.21 5.45
CA THR A 200 0.65 11.82 6.54
C THR A 200 0.76 13.33 6.35
N GLU A 201 0.37 14.09 7.35
CA GLU A 201 0.57 15.52 7.39
C GLU A 201 1.93 15.83 8.02
N HIS A 202 2.71 16.68 7.37
CA HIS A 202 3.96 17.16 7.94
C HIS A 202 3.71 17.98 9.21
N LEU A 203 4.69 18.03 10.10
CA LEU A 203 4.60 18.85 11.32
C LEU A 203 4.83 20.32 10.99
N PRO A 204 4.18 21.26 11.72
CA PRO A 204 4.39 22.69 11.52
C PRO A 204 5.85 23.13 11.75
N ASP A 205 6.51 22.45 12.68
CA ASP A 205 7.90 22.71 13.05
C ASP A 205 8.69 21.40 13.03
N GLY A 206 9.67 21.32 12.11
CA GLY A 206 10.56 20.17 12.00
C GLY A 206 10.02 19.02 11.14
N LEU A 207 10.65 17.86 11.29
CA LEU A 207 10.28 16.62 10.59
C LEU A 207 9.58 15.68 11.58
N ASP A 208 8.71 14.81 11.07
CA ASP A 208 8.15 13.72 11.86
C ASP A 208 9.21 12.64 12.07
N ASP A 209 9.65 12.47 13.31
CA ASP A 209 10.69 11.52 13.69
C ASP A 209 10.30 10.06 13.35
N ASN A 210 9.02 9.70 13.42
CA ASN A 210 8.56 8.35 13.08
C ASN A 210 8.77 8.07 11.59
N VAL A 211 8.36 9.03 10.76
CA VAL A 211 8.52 8.91 9.29
C VAL A 211 9.99 8.98 8.90
N LEU A 212 10.77 9.85 9.56
CA LEU A 212 12.21 9.98 9.32
C LEU A 212 12.95 8.68 9.62
N GLU A 213 12.71 8.08 10.79
CA GLU A 213 13.34 6.81 11.17
C GLU A 213 12.92 5.67 10.25
N LEU A 214 11.62 5.56 9.94
CA LEU A 214 11.11 4.54 9.03
C LEU A 214 11.75 4.65 7.63
N SER A 215 11.98 5.89 7.17
CA SER A 215 12.50 6.19 5.82
C SER A 215 14.01 6.15 5.69
N ARG A 216 14.75 6.10 6.80
CA ARG A 216 16.21 6.24 6.82
C ARG A 216 16.90 5.32 5.82
N GLY A 217 17.61 5.92 4.85
CA GLY A 217 18.41 5.23 3.83
C GLY A 217 17.64 4.31 2.90
N ALA A 218 16.33 4.46 2.77
CA ALA A 218 15.52 3.63 1.88
C ALA A 218 15.91 3.83 0.40
N ASP A 219 15.74 2.78 -0.40
CA ASP A 219 15.93 2.87 -1.86
C ASP A 219 14.80 3.67 -2.51
N LEU A 220 13.56 3.49 -2.03
CA LEU A 220 12.39 4.22 -2.49
C LEU A 220 11.52 4.64 -1.31
N LEU A 221 11.19 5.93 -1.21
CA LEU A 221 10.16 6.45 -0.34
C LEU A 221 8.94 6.84 -1.19
N ILE A 222 7.80 6.24 -0.91
CA ILE A 222 6.50 6.61 -1.48
C ILE A 222 5.79 7.46 -0.43
N TYR A 223 5.57 8.74 -0.73
CA TYR A 223 5.14 9.71 0.26
C TYR A 223 3.91 10.49 -0.19
N ASP A 224 3.01 10.73 0.78
CA ASP A 224 1.85 11.60 0.62
C ASP A 224 2.30 13.02 0.22
N ALA A 225 1.88 13.47 -0.91
CA ALA A 225 2.16 14.80 -1.40
C ALA A 225 0.95 15.33 -2.17
N MET A 226 -0.18 15.35 -1.49
CA MET A 226 -1.47 15.70 -2.05
C MET A 226 -1.49 17.14 -2.57
N TYR A 227 -0.76 18.03 -1.90
CA TYR A 227 -0.81 19.47 -2.15
C TYR A 227 0.55 20.05 -2.56
N THR A 228 0.50 21.30 -3.04
CA THR A 228 1.62 22.24 -3.04
C THR A 228 1.60 23.07 -1.74
N ASP A 229 2.72 23.72 -1.36
CA ASP A 229 2.75 24.62 -0.21
C ASP A 229 1.75 25.78 -0.36
N ASP A 230 1.57 26.28 -1.58
CA ASP A 230 0.61 27.36 -1.89
C ASP A 230 -0.84 26.93 -1.65
N GLU A 231 -1.18 25.68 -1.96
CA GLU A 231 -2.50 25.12 -1.69
C GLU A 231 -2.69 24.83 -0.21
N TYR A 232 -1.68 24.25 0.44
CA TYR A 232 -1.72 23.87 1.85
C TYR A 232 -1.90 25.10 2.75
N HIS A 233 -1.19 26.19 2.48
CA HIS A 233 -1.26 27.46 3.23
C HIS A 233 -2.25 28.47 2.65
N ASN A 234 -3.10 28.09 1.70
CA ASN A 234 -4.02 29.03 1.07
C ASN A 234 -4.96 29.69 2.08
N PRO A 235 -4.90 31.03 2.27
CA PRO A 235 -5.66 31.69 3.33
C PRO A 235 -7.18 31.62 3.14
N LYS A 236 -7.66 31.32 1.94
CA LYS A 236 -9.09 31.15 1.65
C LYS A 236 -9.60 29.73 1.87
N SER A 237 -8.71 28.76 1.79
CA SER A 237 -9.06 27.33 1.94
C SER A 237 -7.83 26.57 2.42
N PRO A 238 -7.38 26.80 3.66
CA PRO A 238 -6.19 26.14 4.20
C PRO A 238 -6.45 24.63 4.33
N LYS A 239 -5.39 23.83 4.12
CA LYS A 239 -5.44 22.37 4.22
C LYS A 239 -4.82 21.84 5.53
N VAL A 240 -4.37 22.73 6.38
CA VAL A 240 -3.80 22.40 7.70
C VAL A 240 -4.81 21.61 8.54
N GLY A 241 -4.39 20.47 9.07
CA GLY A 241 -5.23 19.56 9.85
C GLY A 241 -6.05 18.57 9.00
N TRP A 242 -5.82 18.52 7.69
CA TRP A 242 -6.51 17.57 6.80
C TRP A 242 -5.81 16.19 6.74
N GLY A 243 -4.60 16.09 7.30
CA GLY A 243 -3.87 14.84 7.37
C GLY A 243 -3.03 14.51 6.15
N HIS A 244 -2.75 15.51 5.29
CA HIS A 244 -1.98 15.35 4.05
C HIS A 244 -0.86 16.37 3.94
N SER A 245 0.18 16.01 3.16
CA SER A 245 1.40 16.80 3.03
C SER A 245 1.51 17.47 1.65
N THR A 246 2.67 18.09 1.43
CA THR A 246 3.03 18.75 0.18
C THR A 246 4.21 18.05 -0.48
N TRP A 247 4.38 18.22 -1.79
CA TRP A 247 5.55 17.68 -2.46
C TRP A 247 6.87 18.29 -1.95
N GLN A 248 6.85 19.54 -1.48
CA GLN A 248 8.01 20.21 -0.91
C GLN A 248 8.45 19.51 0.40
N GLU A 249 7.50 19.16 1.23
CA GLU A 249 7.77 18.42 2.47
C GLU A 249 8.21 16.97 2.19
N ALA A 250 7.67 16.34 1.13
CA ALA A 250 8.13 15.03 0.68
C ALA A 250 9.62 15.06 0.31
N VAL A 251 10.07 16.10 -0.39
CA VAL A 251 11.49 16.30 -0.74
C VAL A 251 12.34 16.54 0.51
N LYS A 252 11.90 17.40 1.43
CA LYS A 252 12.62 17.63 2.71
C LYS A 252 12.81 16.33 3.49
N MET A 253 11.75 15.53 3.60
CA MET A 253 11.80 14.22 4.26
C MET A 253 12.77 13.28 3.55
N ALA A 254 12.70 13.22 2.22
CA ALA A 254 13.57 12.38 1.40
C ALA A 254 15.06 12.73 1.56
N GLU A 255 15.40 14.02 1.57
CA GLU A 255 16.76 14.52 1.78
C GLU A 255 17.25 14.20 3.20
N ALA A 256 16.45 14.50 4.22
CA ALA A 256 16.81 14.28 5.61
C ALA A 256 17.00 12.80 5.95
N ALA A 257 16.16 11.93 5.40
CA ALA A 257 16.26 10.48 5.57
C ALA A 257 17.36 9.85 4.70
N GLY A 258 17.91 10.59 3.73
CA GLY A 258 18.94 10.09 2.80
C GLY A 258 18.40 8.98 1.89
N VAL A 259 17.14 9.08 1.44
CA VAL A 259 16.57 8.11 0.52
C VAL A 259 17.14 8.27 -0.89
N LYS A 260 17.19 7.19 -1.66
CA LYS A 260 17.77 7.23 -3.01
C LYS A 260 16.79 7.75 -4.05
N GLN A 261 15.50 7.51 -3.88
CA GLN A 261 14.41 7.92 -4.77
C GLN A 261 13.17 8.24 -3.96
N VAL A 262 12.39 9.24 -4.39
CA VAL A 262 11.07 9.56 -3.81
C VAL A 262 9.99 9.48 -4.87
N ALA A 263 8.87 8.84 -4.54
CA ALA A 263 7.65 8.83 -5.35
C ALA A 263 6.61 9.75 -4.70
N ILE A 264 6.20 10.76 -5.43
CA ILE A 264 5.11 11.67 -5.09
C ILE A 264 3.81 10.92 -5.33
N PHE A 265 3.04 10.72 -4.26
CA PHE A 265 1.87 9.86 -4.24
C PHE A 265 0.65 10.57 -3.66
N HIS A 266 -0.52 9.95 -3.76
CA HIS A 266 -1.78 10.43 -3.17
C HIS A 266 -2.25 11.76 -3.77
N HIS A 267 -2.27 11.85 -5.11
CA HIS A 267 -2.59 13.08 -5.83
C HIS A 267 -4.00 13.58 -5.53
N ASP A 268 -4.14 14.91 -5.32
CA ASP A 268 -5.44 15.56 -5.12
C ASP A 268 -6.39 15.26 -6.28
N PRO A 269 -7.68 14.96 -6.00
CA PRO A 269 -8.68 14.71 -7.03
C PRO A 269 -8.84 15.83 -8.07
N THR A 270 -8.50 17.06 -7.70
CA THR A 270 -8.62 18.24 -8.58
C THR A 270 -7.41 18.44 -9.49
N HIS A 271 -6.31 17.71 -9.27
CA HIS A 271 -5.08 17.84 -10.06
C HIS A 271 -5.18 17.02 -11.35
N GLY A 272 -5.36 17.71 -12.47
CA GLY A 272 -5.30 17.10 -13.79
C GLY A 272 -3.87 16.73 -14.22
N ASP A 273 -3.78 15.95 -15.28
CA ASP A 273 -2.51 15.44 -15.82
C ASP A 273 -1.48 16.54 -16.12
N ASP A 274 -1.92 17.68 -16.70
CA ASP A 274 -1.03 18.77 -17.04
C ASP A 274 -0.47 19.47 -15.79
N PHE A 275 -1.29 19.58 -14.73
CA PHE A 275 -0.84 20.11 -13.46
C PHE A 275 0.21 19.18 -12.82
N LEU A 276 -0.02 17.86 -12.84
CA LEU A 276 0.92 16.90 -12.31
C LEU A 276 2.23 16.85 -13.11
N ASP A 277 2.20 17.03 -14.43
CA ASP A 277 3.41 17.20 -15.27
C ASP A 277 4.21 18.44 -14.87
N ASP A 278 3.55 19.53 -14.48
CA ASP A 278 4.21 20.73 -13.98
C ASP A 278 4.87 20.50 -12.62
N ILE A 279 4.18 19.80 -11.71
CA ILE A 279 4.74 19.40 -10.43
C ILE A 279 5.93 18.45 -10.61
N GLU A 280 5.85 17.46 -11.51
CA GLU A 280 6.97 16.55 -11.79
C GLU A 280 8.23 17.32 -12.19
N ARG A 281 8.11 18.32 -13.07
CA ARG A 281 9.25 19.16 -13.47
C ARG A 281 9.83 19.94 -12.29
N GLN A 282 8.98 20.50 -11.42
CA GLN A 282 9.41 21.25 -10.24
C GLN A 282 10.13 20.34 -9.24
N VAL A 283 9.55 19.19 -8.91
CA VAL A 283 10.14 18.22 -7.99
C VAL A 283 11.49 17.72 -8.52
N GLN A 284 11.57 17.34 -9.80
CA GLN A 284 12.80 16.83 -10.41
C GLN A 284 13.91 17.90 -10.53
N ALA A 285 13.55 19.19 -10.56
CA ALA A 285 14.53 20.27 -10.53
C ALA A 285 15.27 20.36 -9.19
N VAL A 286 14.65 19.94 -8.08
CA VAL A 286 15.23 19.96 -6.73
C VAL A 286 15.68 18.56 -6.28
N PHE A 287 14.97 17.51 -6.65
CA PHE A 287 15.34 16.13 -6.36
C PHE A 287 15.28 15.30 -7.67
N PRO A 288 16.40 15.20 -8.41
CA PRO A 288 16.43 14.63 -9.78
C PRO A 288 15.95 13.18 -9.89
N LYS A 289 15.95 12.41 -8.79
CA LYS A 289 15.44 11.04 -8.73
C LYS A 289 14.00 10.95 -8.22
N ALA A 290 13.28 12.07 -8.15
CA ALA A 290 11.86 12.05 -7.87
C ALA A 290 11.06 11.51 -9.05
N ILE A 291 10.00 10.79 -8.76
CA ILE A 291 8.99 10.35 -9.71
C ILE A 291 7.61 10.77 -9.23
N MET A 292 6.73 11.08 -10.17
CA MET A 292 5.30 11.16 -9.88
C MET A 292 4.70 9.78 -10.04
N ALA A 293 4.03 9.27 -9.01
CA ALA A 293 3.35 7.99 -9.10
C ALA A 293 2.28 8.01 -10.20
N ARG A 294 2.26 6.98 -11.03
CA ARG A 294 1.30 6.80 -12.13
C ARG A 294 0.78 5.37 -12.12
N GLU A 295 -0.50 5.20 -12.38
CA GLU A 295 -1.06 3.86 -12.54
C GLU A 295 -0.28 3.04 -13.57
N ARG A 296 -0.04 1.78 -13.27
CA ARG A 296 0.71 0.81 -14.07
C ARG A 296 2.20 1.10 -14.22
N ALA A 297 2.72 2.17 -13.60
CA ALA A 297 4.16 2.36 -13.54
C ALA A 297 4.80 1.30 -12.64
N VAL A 298 5.89 0.70 -13.13
CA VAL A 298 6.68 -0.30 -12.41
C VAL A 298 8.04 0.31 -12.08
N VAL A 299 8.39 0.32 -10.80
CA VAL A 299 9.64 0.89 -10.28
C VAL A 299 10.50 -0.22 -9.69
N PRO A 300 11.65 -0.53 -10.31
CA PRO A 300 12.63 -1.45 -9.72
C PRO A 300 13.26 -0.84 -8.46
N VAL A 301 13.45 -1.65 -7.42
CA VAL A 301 14.04 -1.22 -6.15
C VAL A 301 15.54 -1.51 -6.15
N GLY A 302 16.37 -0.49 -5.92
CA GLY A 302 17.82 -0.63 -5.78
C GLY A 302 18.56 -0.91 -7.09
N GLY A 303 18.04 -0.41 -8.22
CA GLY A 303 18.72 -0.40 -9.53
C GLY A 303 19.70 0.77 -9.66
#